data_2b67a3550bd18df837c659b2f6df2403
#
_entry.id   2b67a3550bd18df837c659b2f6df2403
#
_cell.length_a   1.000
_cell.length_b   1.000
_cell.length_c   1.000
_cell.angle_alpha   90.00
_cell.angle_beta   90.00
_cell.angle_gamma   90.00
#
_symmetry.space_group_name_H-M   'P 1'
#
loop_
_entity.id
_entity.type
_entity.pdbx_description
1 polymer ?
#
loop_
_entity_poly.entity_id
_entity_poly.type
_entity_poly.pdbx_seq_one_letter_code
_entity_poly.pdbx_strand_id
1 'polypeptide(L)'
;MSNSAKDPSATMPVKIRSSLLGRLRRVLPFQKKVGRITVILNPAAGQNSPLLKTFNRVFHDAGYQWDIRLTNQFGDGQHHARRAIQEGVDIVAVYGGDGSIMDVAAGMVGSHVPLAILPGGTGNALATELNLPRSLRDACTLVVNPAHQIKAIDAAFVNDICFMLRAGIGLDAIIVKEADRDLVDRFGVVAYAMATIEALNSCKPSDFHLTIDGKDFFVEGQSCMIANAATLGLPGLMLSPNVSITDGLLDVFVIRKADLGSLLSLASRVVGRTEDQVTFPHWQGTEILVSADPAMDVEGDGELIGHTPVTIKVKPGAIKVIVP
;
A
#
# COMPACT_ATOMS: atom_id res chain seq x y z
N MET A 1 22.31 65.92 86.75
CA MET A 1 23.51 65.09 86.82
C MET A 1 23.21 63.73 86.13
N SER A 2 23.94 63.43 85.22
CA SER A 2 24.28 62.18 84.53
C SER A 2 23.86 62.10 83.07
N ASN A 3 24.89 62.03 82.30
CA ASN A 3 25.00 61.83 80.88
C ASN A 3 24.44 60.45 80.51
N SER A 4 23.74 60.42 79.34
CA SER A 4 23.50 59.16 78.60
C SER A 4 24.04 59.31 77.23
N ALA A 5 24.98 58.43 76.90
CA ALA A 5 25.64 58.29 75.63
C ALA A 5 24.67 57.71 74.57
N LYS A 6 24.74 58.28 73.40
CA LYS A 6 24.10 57.67 72.18
C LYS A 6 24.95 56.62 71.61
N ASP A 7 24.33 55.45 71.37
CA ASP A 7 24.87 54.32 70.60
C ASP A 7 24.50 54.53 69.10
N PRO A 8 25.46 54.47 68.15
CA PRO A 8 25.22 54.59 66.73
C PRO A 8 25.50 53.27 66.05
N SER A 9 24.58 52.28 66.11
CA SER A 9 24.68 51.08 65.27
C SER A 9 23.30 50.63 64.82
N ALA A 10 22.67 51.43 63.97
CA ALA A 10 21.50 50.98 63.20
C ALA A 10 21.95 50.54 61.79
N THR A 11 22.27 49.26 61.64
CA THR A 11 22.48 48.67 60.36
C THR A 11 21.15 48.50 59.60
N MET A 12 21.03 49.21 58.53
CA MET A 12 19.89 49.06 57.59
C MET A 12 19.92 47.73 56.89
N PRO A 13 18.79 47.03 56.72
CA PRO A 13 18.75 45.77 55.92
C PRO A 13 18.79 46.14 54.42
N VAL A 14 19.81 45.62 53.76
CA VAL A 14 19.94 45.66 52.28
C VAL A 14 18.80 44.81 51.67
N LYS A 15 17.81 45.46 51.10
CA LYS A 15 16.82 44.81 50.22
C LYS A 15 17.52 44.32 48.95
N ILE A 16 17.94 43.06 48.94
CA ILE A 16 18.36 42.38 47.73
C ILE A 16 17.11 42.23 46.85
N ARG A 17 17.09 42.97 45.75
CA ARG A 17 16.05 42.90 44.71
C ARG A 17 16.05 41.50 44.10
N SER A 18 15.00 40.74 44.34
CA SER A 18 14.69 39.41 43.80
C SER A 18 14.33 39.38 42.30
N SER A 19 14.93 40.28 41.50
CA SER A 19 14.57 40.46 40.08
C SER A 19 15.58 39.88 39.08
N LEU A 20 16.60 39.15 39.52
CA LEU A 20 17.63 38.55 38.63
C LEU A 20 17.60 37.05 38.55
N LEU A 21 16.76 36.34 39.32
CA LEU A 21 16.61 34.89 39.27
C LEU A 21 15.55 34.39 38.28
N GLY A 22 14.86 35.28 37.59
CA GLY A 22 13.74 34.97 36.69
C GLY A 22 14.12 34.76 35.18
N ARG A 23 15.38 34.90 34.78
CA ARG A 23 15.76 34.89 33.35
C ARG A 23 16.79 33.86 32.93
N LEU A 24 16.99 32.83 33.68
CA LEU A 24 17.71 31.62 33.22
C LEU A 24 16.74 30.43 33.11
N ARG A 25 15.62 30.60 32.43
CA ARG A 25 15.03 29.47 31.69
C ARG A 25 16.06 29.14 30.60
N ARG A 26 16.95 28.19 30.90
CA ARG A 26 17.67 27.46 29.87
C ARG A 26 16.62 27.03 28.89
N VAL A 27 16.58 27.63 27.72
CA VAL A 27 15.98 27.07 26.54
C VAL A 27 16.84 25.82 26.27
N LEU A 28 16.43 24.69 26.85
CA LEU A 28 16.95 23.39 26.45
C LEU A 28 16.76 23.37 24.93
N PRO A 29 17.81 23.15 24.13
CA PRO A 29 17.63 23.00 22.70
C PRO A 29 16.56 21.92 22.52
N PHE A 30 15.50 22.26 21.79
CA PHE A 30 14.49 21.29 21.38
C PHE A 30 15.29 20.16 20.73
N GLN A 31 15.51 19.07 21.44
CA GLN A 31 16.12 17.90 20.82
C GLN A 31 15.15 17.46 19.76
N LYS A 32 15.48 17.78 18.50
CA LYS A 32 14.72 17.32 17.34
C LYS A 32 14.68 15.80 17.49
N LYS A 33 13.50 15.23 17.76
CA LYS A 33 13.32 13.80 17.89
C LYS A 33 13.90 13.17 16.64
N VAL A 34 14.91 12.34 16.77
CA VAL A 34 15.51 11.62 15.67
C VAL A 34 14.47 10.62 15.18
N GLY A 35 14.02 10.76 13.93
CA GLY A 35 13.04 9.85 13.34
C GLY A 35 13.62 8.45 13.21
N ARG A 36 12.78 7.43 13.36
CA ARG A 36 13.15 6.00 13.28
C ARG A 36 12.45 5.34 12.11
N ILE A 37 13.22 4.67 11.25
CA ILE A 37 12.73 3.92 10.08
C ILE A 37 13.09 2.44 10.27
N THR A 38 12.11 1.54 10.21
CA THR A 38 12.38 0.11 10.04
C THR A 38 12.15 -0.29 8.59
N VAL A 39 13.17 -0.83 7.93
CA VAL A 39 13.09 -1.37 6.57
C VAL A 39 12.84 -2.86 6.64
N ILE A 40 11.68 -3.30 6.13
CA ILE A 40 11.37 -4.72 5.95
C ILE A 40 11.79 -5.09 4.54
N LEU A 41 12.71 -6.03 4.41
CA LEU A 41 13.42 -6.33 3.19
C LEU A 41 13.23 -7.80 2.80
N ASN A 42 12.74 -8.03 1.59
CA ASN A 42 12.78 -9.34 0.97
C ASN A 42 14.12 -9.54 0.25
N PRO A 43 14.99 -10.45 0.73
CA PRO A 43 16.31 -10.64 0.14
C PRO A 43 16.29 -11.25 -1.26
N ALA A 44 15.17 -11.88 -1.66
CA ALA A 44 14.98 -12.40 -3.01
C ALA A 44 14.54 -11.33 -4.01
N ALA A 45 14.17 -10.13 -3.54
CA ALA A 45 13.73 -9.05 -4.40
C ALA A 45 14.92 -8.23 -4.92
N GLY A 46 14.76 -7.70 -6.14
CA GLY A 46 15.67 -6.74 -6.74
C GLY A 46 16.85 -7.35 -7.46
N GLN A 47 17.46 -6.49 -8.29
CA GLN A 47 18.70 -6.75 -8.99
C GLN A 47 19.86 -6.22 -8.14
N ASN A 48 21.09 -6.64 -8.41
CA ASN A 48 22.38 -6.32 -7.73
C ASN A 48 22.58 -4.83 -7.36
N SER A 49 21.71 -4.28 -6.56
CA SER A 49 21.76 -2.89 -6.10
C SER A 49 22.43 -2.81 -4.73
N PRO A 50 23.27 -1.80 -4.48
CA PRO A 50 23.92 -1.62 -3.18
C PRO A 50 22.92 -1.07 -2.14
N LEU A 51 21.94 -1.90 -1.72
CA LEU A 51 20.81 -1.52 -0.86
C LEU A 51 21.27 -0.81 0.42
N LEU A 52 22.14 -1.46 1.21
CA LEU A 52 22.63 -0.92 2.48
C LEU A 52 23.35 0.43 2.32
N LYS A 53 24.15 0.56 1.24
CA LYS A 53 24.83 1.82 0.95
C LYS A 53 23.84 2.92 0.62
N THR A 54 22.77 2.61 -0.10
CA THR A 54 21.72 3.58 -0.46
C THR A 54 20.93 4.00 0.78
N PHE A 55 20.48 3.04 1.60
CA PHE A 55 19.76 3.34 2.84
C PHE A 55 20.61 4.20 3.78
N ASN A 56 21.87 3.79 4.02
CA ASN A 56 22.75 4.55 4.89
C ASN A 56 22.96 5.98 4.39
N ARG A 57 23.27 6.15 3.09
CA ARG A 57 23.48 7.48 2.51
C ARG A 57 22.23 8.36 2.65
N VAL A 58 21.04 7.84 2.37
CA VAL A 58 19.84 8.69 2.32
C VAL A 58 19.24 8.88 3.72
N PHE A 59 19.07 7.82 4.50
CA PHE A 59 18.39 7.91 5.79
C PHE A 59 19.30 8.49 6.88
N HIS A 60 20.55 8.02 6.97
CA HIS A 60 21.50 8.55 7.95
C HIS A 60 21.88 10.01 7.68
N ASP A 61 22.14 10.38 6.41
CA ASP A 61 22.48 11.76 6.06
C ASP A 61 21.30 12.71 6.32
N ALA A 62 20.06 12.21 6.26
CA ALA A 62 18.86 12.96 6.65
C ALA A 62 18.60 12.97 8.17
N GLY A 63 19.45 12.31 8.97
CA GLY A 63 19.37 12.28 10.43
C GLY A 63 18.36 11.26 10.99
N TYR A 64 17.99 10.23 10.22
CA TYR A 64 17.16 9.14 10.71
C TYR A 64 18.01 8.00 11.27
N GLN A 65 17.54 7.39 12.35
CA GLN A 65 17.97 6.06 12.76
C GLN A 65 17.19 5.03 11.95
N TRP A 66 17.85 3.99 11.47
CA TRP A 66 17.20 2.95 10.69
C TRP A 66 17.74 1.56 11.00
N ASP A 67 16.90 0.57 10.88
CA ASP A 67 17.21 -0.85 11.00
C ASP A 67 16.62 -1.66 9.84
N ILE A 68 17.02 -2.93 9.71
CA ILE A 68 16.50 -3.85 8.69
C ILE A 68 15.98 -5.11 9.36
N ARG A 69 14.84 -5.59 8.84
CA ARG A 69 14.28 -6.91 9.14
C ARG A 69 14.12 -7.68 7.84
N LEU A 70 14.68 -8.86 7.79
CA LEU A 70 14.60 -9.73 6.62
C LEU A 70 13.35 -10.60 6.69
N THR A 71 12.67 -10.75 5.56
CA THR A 71 11.62 -11.75 5.41
C THR A 71 12.19 -13.03 4.83
N ASN A 72 11.74 -14.19 5.28
CA ASN A 72 12.14 -15.50 4.79
C ASN A 72 10.96 -16.25 4.16
N GLN A 73 9.74 -15.92 4.58
CA GLN A 73 8.51 -16.55 4.12
C GLN A 73 7.34 -15.56 4.15
N PHE A 74 6.25 -15.93 3.52
CA PHE A 74 5.00 -15.17 3.57
C PHE A 74 4.48 -15.07 5.02
N GLY A 75 3.99 -13.89 5.40
CA GLY A 75 3.55 -13.57 6.77
C GLY A 75 4.63 -12.90 7.63
N ASP A 76 5.93 -13.05 7.31
CA ASP A 76 7.00 -12.38 8.04
C ASP A 76 6.89 -10.86 7.93
N GLY A 77 6.53 -10.34 6.75
CA GLY A 77 6.32 -8.91 6.51
C GLY A 77 5.27 -8.32 7.44
N GLN A 78 4.13 -8.98 7.54
CA GLN A 78 3.03 -8.60 8.43
C GLN A 78 3.47 -8.63 9.90
N HIS A 79 4.18 -9.67 10.32
CA HIS A 79 4.69 -9.80 11.69
C HIS A 79 5.70 -8.68 12.00
N HIS A 80 6.67 -8.43 11.12
CA HIS A 80 7.69 -7.41 11.30
C HIS A 80 7.09 -6.00 11.33
N ALA A 81 6.08 -5.73 10.49
CA ALA A 81 5.38 -4.44 10.47
C ALA A 81 4.68 -4.18 11.81
N ARG A 82 3.88 -5.14 12.30
CA ARG A 82 3.21 -5.03 13.60
C ARG A 82 4.20 -4.80 14.74
N ARG A 83 5.31 -5.52 14.74
CA ARG A 83 6.35 -5.38 15.75
C ARG A 83 7.05 -4.02 15.67
N ALA A 84 7.38 -3.52 14.48
CA ALA A 84 7.95 -2.19 14.30
C ALA A 84 7.04 -1.09 14.83
N ILE A 85 5.73 -1.19 14.55
CA ILE A 85 4.71 -0.26 15.07
C ILE A 85 4.68 -0.29 16.61
N GLN A 86 4.69 -1.47 17.23
CA GLN A 86 4.71 -1.62 18.69
C GLN A 86 5.99 -1.05 19.33
N GLU A 87 7.12 -1.11 18.65
CA GLU A 87 8.39 -0.53 19.06
C GLU A 87 8.46 1.00 18.88
N GLY A 88 7.42 1.59 18.28
CA GLY A 88 7.25 3.03 18.15
C GLY A 88 8.15 3.66 17.09
N VAL A 89 8.31 3.02 15.95
CA VAL A 89 8.98 3.61 14.78
C VAL A 89 8.12 4.71 14.18
N ASP A 90 8.75 5.67 13.51
CA ASP A 90 8.03 6.77 12.87
C ASP A 90 7.61 6.40 11.43
N ILE A 91 8.33 5.47 10.78
CA ILE A 91 8.06 5.00 9.41
C ILE A 91 8.39 3.50 9.32
N VAL A 92 7.52 2.73 8.69
CA VAL A 92 7.83 1.38 8.20
C VAL A 92 8.09 1.48 6.70
N ALA A 93 9.25 1.05 6.25
CA ALA A 93 9.60 0.97 4.85
C ALA A 93 9.61 -0.49 4.39
N VAL A 94 9.11 -0.78 3.20
CA VAL A 94 9.18 -2.11 2.59
C VAL A 94 10.00 -2.06 1.32
N TYR A 95 10.99 -2.94 1.20
CA TYR A 95 11.72 -3.18 -0.05
C TYR A 95 11.40 -4.58 -0.57
N GLY A 96 10.75 -4.63 -1.72
CA GLY A 96 10.33 -5.89 -2.34
C GLY A 96 9.47 -5.71 -3.57
N GLY A 97 8.95 -6.82 -4.10
CA GLY A 97 7.90 -6.83 -5.12
C GLY A 97 6.51 -6.75 -4.50
N ASP A 98 5.49 -6.88 -5.34
CA ASP A 98 4.08 -6.72 -4.94
C ASP A 98 3.69 -7.59 -3.75
N GLY A 99 4.01 -8.89 -3.76
CA GLY A 99 3.70 -9.78 -2.63
C GLY A 99 4.33 -9.34 -1.30
N SER A 100 5.58 -8.83 -1.31
CA SER A 100 6.22 -8.31 -0.09
C SER A 100 5.55 -7.02 0.40
N ILE A 101 5.16 -6.15 -0.55
CA ILE A 101 4.47 -4.89 -0.23
C ILE A 101 3.11 -5.20 0.40
N MET A 102 2.35 -6.15 -0.17
CA MET A 102 1.03 -6.58 0.34
C MET A 102 1.13 -7.22 1.73
N ASP A 103 2.13 -8.10 1.95
CA ASP A 103 2.34 -8.75 3.24
C ASP A 103 2.64 -7.72 4.34
N VAL A 104 3.52 -6.74 4.08
CA VAL A 104 3.81 -5.65 5.02
C VAL A 104 2.58 -4.75 5.23
N ALA A 105 1.88 -4.37 4.15
CA ALA A 105 0.70 -3.53 4.18
C ALA A 105 -0.42 -4.13 5.03
N ALA A 106 -0.67 -5.44 4.92
CA ALA A 106 -1.63 -6.17 5.75
C ALA A 106 -1.31 -6.07 7.25
N GLY A 107 -0.02 -6.01 7.60
CA GLY A 107 0.41 -5.78 8.99
C GLY A 107 0.19 -4.35 9.50
N MET A 108 -0.02 -3.40 8.60
CA MET A 108 -0.16 -1.98 8.92
C MET A 108 -1.61 -1.49 8.93
N VAL A 109 -2.57 -2.33 8.56
CA VAL A 109 -4.00 -1.99 8.53
C VAL A 109 -4.45 -1.39 9.86
N GLY A 110 -4.98 -0.16 9.82
CA GLY A 110 -5.44 0.59 10.99
C GLY A 110 -4.33 1.28 11.79
N SER A 111 -3.09 1.20 11.34
CA SER A 111 -1.96 1.91 11.97
C SER A 111 -1.92 3.39 11.58
N HIS A 112 -1.39 4.20 12.49
CA HIS A 112 -1.07 5.60 12.21
C HIS A 112 0.35 5.80 11.65
N VAL A 113 1.20 4.79 11.76
CA VAL A 113 2.57 4.82 11.20
C VAL A 113 2.48 4.72 9.68
N PRO A 114 3.11 5.63 8.91
CA PRO A 114 3.07 5.58 7.46
C PRO A 114 3.96 4.46 6.90
N LEU A 115 3.49 3.86 5.81
CA LEU A 115 4.20 2.93 4.97
C LEU A 115 5.00 3.70 3.90
N ALA A 116 6.28 3.41 3.79
CA ALA A 116 7.12 3.83 2.68
C ALA A 116 7.37 2.63 1.75
N ILE A 117 6.99 2.74 0.50
CA ILE A 117 7.20 1.69 -0.50
C ILE A 117 8.49 1.97 -1.26
N LEU A 118 9.42 1.02 -1.22
CA LEU A 118 10.70 1.03 -1.94
C LEU A 118 10.63 -0.08 -3.00
N PRO A 119 10.27 0.24 -4.26
CA PRO A 119 10.04 -0.76 -5.28
C PRO A 119 11.29 -1.60 -5.57
N GLY A 120 11.19 -2.91 -5.44
CA GLY A 120 12.28 -3.87 -5.68
C GLY A 120 11.89 -5.03 -6.61
N GLY A 121 10.64 -5.12 -7.03
CA GLY A 121 10.11 -6.15 -7.93
C GLY A 121 10.02 -5.68 -9.39
N THR A 122 9.55 -6.58 -10.25
CA THR A 122 9.33 -6.33 -11.68
C THR A 122 8.04 -5.54 -11.93
N GLY A 123 6.93 -5.89 -11.25
CA GLY A 123 5.61 -5.28 -11.43
C GLY A 123 5.49 -3.96 -10.66
N ASN A 124 5.55 -4.03 -9.35
CA ASN A 124 5.37 -2.90 -8.42
C ASN A 124 4.06 -2.15 -8.68
N ALA A 125 2.95 -2.90 -8.75
CA ALA A 125 1.64 -2.40 -9.15
C ALA A 125 1.13 -1.31 -8.19
N LEU A 126 1.23 -1.52 -6.87
CA LEU A 126 0.82 -0.50 -5.89
C LEU A 126 1.69 0.77 -5.98
N ALA A 127 3.00 0.63 -6.24
CA ALA A 127 3.86 1.78 -6.45
C ALA A 127 3.49 2.54 -7.73
N THR A 128 3.07 1.84 -8.78
CA THR A 128 2.56 2.43 -10.03
C THR A 128 1.24 3.16 -9.80
N GLU A 129 0.29 2.55 -9.08
CA GLU A 129 -1.00 3.18 -8.70
C GLU A 129 -0.80 4.50 -7.95
N LEU A 130 0.17 4.54 -7.05
CA LEU A 130 0.47 5.70 -6.21
C LEU A 130 1.47 6.68 -6.84
N ASN A 131 1.89 6.46 -8.09
CA ASN A 131 2.88 7.27 -8.82
C ASN A 131 4.22 7.43 -8.06
N LEU A 132 4.68 6.37 -7.41
CA LEU A 132 5.93 6.39 -6.64
C LEU A 132 7.15 6.30 -7.55
N PRO A 133 8.30 6.85 -7.12
CA PRO A 133 9.55 6.72 -7.85
C PRO A 133 9.97 5.25 -8.00
N ARG A 134 10.38 4.87 -9.22
CA ARG A 134 10.81 3.49 -9.52
C ARG A 134 12.23 3.19 -9.07
N SER A 135 13.12 4.20 -9.01
CA SER A 135 14.46 3.98 -8.53
C SER A 135 14.50 3.92 -7.01
N LEU A 136 15.26 2.97 -6.45
CA LEU A 136 15.44 2.83 -5.01
C LEU A 136 15.91 4.14 -4.37
N ARG A 137 16.85 4.83 -5.01
CA ARG A 137 17.41 6.08 -4.48
C ARG A 137 16.35 7.17 -4.38
N ASP A 138 15.55 7.35 -5.43
CA ASP A 138 14.54 8.39 -5.45
C ASP A 138 13.38 8.06 -4.49
N ALA A 139 13.02 6.77 -4.39
CA ALA A 139 12.04 6.31 -3.39
C ALA A 139 12.53 6.57 -1.96
N CYS A 140 13.79 6.26 -1.63
CA CYS A 140 14.37 6.61 -0.33
C CYS A 140 14.42 8.12 -0.10
N THR A 141 14.73 8.90 -1.14
CA THR A 141 14.76 10.38 -1.06
C THR A 141 13.37 10.94 -0.77
N LEU A 142 12.32 10.37 -1.40
CA LEU A 142 10.94 10.73 -1.11
C LEU A 142 10.60 10.52 0.38
N VAL A 143 11.02 9.39 0.96
CA VAL A 143 10.74 9.06 2.38
C VAL A 143 11.24 10.13 3.32
N VAL A 144 12.44 10.68 3.08
CA VAL A 144 13.07 11.68 3.95
C VAL A 144 12.79 13.12 3.53
N ASN A 145 12.09 13.33 2.43
CA ASN A 145 11.71 14.66 1.97
C ASN A 145 10.67 15.26 2.92
N PRO A 146 10.93 16.41 3.58
CA PRO A 146 9.95 17.03 4.48
C PRO A 146 8.66 17.50 3.78
N ALA A 147 8.67 17.57 2.45
CA ALA A 147 7.50 17.96 1.64
C ALA A 147 6.69 16.75 1.13
N HIS A 148 7.06 15.51 1.48
CA HIS A 148 6.25 14.35 1.11
C HIS A 148 4.85 14.45 1.70
N GLN A 149 3.88 13.85 1.01
CA GLN A 149 2.51 13.76 1.49
C GLN A 149 2.26 12.38 2.11
N ILE A 150 1.29 12.32 3.02
CA ILE A 150 0.78 11.04 3.56
C ILE A 150 -0.64 10.87 3.04
N LYS A 151 -0.84 9.86 2.19
CA LYS A 151 -2.14 9.52 1.63
C LYS A 151 -2.73 8.34 2.38
N ALA A 152 -3.97 8.46 2.84
CA ALA A 152 -4.71 7.34 3.37
C ALA A 152 -5.31 6.57 2.19
N ILE A 153 -5.02 5.28 2.10
CA ILE A 153 -5.54 4.38 1.06
C ILE A 153 -6.41 3.29 1.68
N ASP A 154 -7.32 2.79 0.91
CA ASP A 154 -8.23 1.73 1.30
C ASP A 154 -7.52 0.37 1.26
N ALA A 155 -7.99 -0.55 2.07
CA ALA A 155 -7.65 -1.96 1.99
C ALA A 155 -8.95 -2.76 1.86
N ALA A 156 -8.92 -3.87 1.16
CA ALA A 156 -10.06 -4.75 1.04
C ALA A 156 -9.75 -6.15 1.58
N PHE A 157 -10.78 -6.90 1.90
CA PHE A 157 -10.66 -8.21 2.51
C PHE A 157 -11.59 -9.19 1.81
N VAL A 158 -11.05 -10.32 1.39
CA VAL A 158 -11.84 -11.51 1.07
C VAL A 158 -11.90 -12.34 2.33
N ASN A 159 -13.07 -12.41 2.97
CA ASN A 159 -13.23 -12.93 4.32
C ASN A 159 -12.24 -12.21 5.27
N ASP A 160 -11.17 -12.87 5.73
CA ASP A 160 -10.16 -12.29 6.62
C ASP A 160 -8.81 -12.01 5.93
N ILE A 161 -8.71 -12.27 4.62
CA ILE A 161 -7.47 -12.12 3.84
C ILE A 161 -7.45 -10.74 3.17
N CYS A 162 -6.45 -9.92 3.51
CA CYS A 162 -6.29 -8.58 3.00
C CYS A 162 -5.75 -8.58 1.58
N PHE A 163 -6.31 -7.74 0.73
CA PHE A 163 -5.74 -7.35 -0.56
C PHE A 163 -5.80 -5.83 -0.76
N MET A 164 -4.94 -5.30 -1.61
CA MET A 164 -4.81 -3.86 -1.82
C MET A 164 -5.26 -3.41 -3.20
N LEU A 165 -5.10 -4.26 -4.22
CA LEU A 165 -5.36 -3.89 -5.60
C LEU A 165 -6.65 -4.51 -6.12
N ARG A 166 -6.74 -5.82 -6.13
CA ARG A 166 -7.92 -6.53 -6.65
C ARG A 166 -8.03 -7.95 -6.14
N ALA A 167 -9.26 -8.45 -6.16
CA ALA A 167 -9.55 -9.88 -6.08
C ALA A 167 -10.20 -10.34 -7.38
N GLY A 168 -9.78 -11.50 -7.87
CA GLY A 168 -10.29 -12.14 -9.08
C GLY A 168 -10.96 -13.47 -8.79
N ILE A 169 -12.06 -13.75 -9.47
CA ILE A 169 -12.85 -14.99 -9.33
C ILE A 169 -12.98 -15.63 -10.69
N GLY A 170 -12.52 -16.87 -10.82
CA GLY A 170 -12.55 -17.64 -12.07
C GLY A 170 -11.29 -17.40 -12.91
N LEU A 171 -11.39 -16.73 -14.05
CA LEU A 171 -10.30 -16.56 -15.01
C LEU A 171 -9.00 -16.03 -14.39
N ASP A 172 -9.10 -14.99 -13.55
CA ASP A 172 -7.91 -14.39 -12.93
C ASP A 172 -7.16 -15.41 -12.07
N ALA A 173 -7.88 -16.27 -11.34
CA ALA A 173 -7.28 -17.34 -10.57
C ALA A 173 -6.60 -18.42 -11.47
N ILE A 174 -7.14 -18.67 -12.66
CA ILE A 174 -6.54 -19.57 -13.65
C ILE A 174 -5.24 -18.97 -14.19
N ILE A 175 -5.24 -17.71 -14.55
CA ILE A 175 -4.05 -16.99 -15.03
C ILE A 175 -2.94 -17.01 -13.97
N VAL A 176 -3.27 -16.80 -12.70
CA VAL A 176 -2.31 -16.88 -11.60
C VAL A 176 -1.74 -18.28 -11.43
N LYS A 177 -2.55 -19.34 -11.65
CA LYS A 177 -2.10 -20.73 -11.57
C LYS A 177 -1.19 -21.14 -12.76
N GLU A 178 -1.52 -20.67 -13.95
CA GLU A 178 -0.93 -21.17 -15.21
C GLU A 178 0.12 -20.22 -15.80
N ALA A 179 0.15 -18.94 -15.35
CA ALA A 179 1.12 -17.97 -15.87
C ALA A 179 2.54 -18.38 -15.52
N ASP A 180 3.30 -18.77 -16.55
CA ASP A 180 4.74 -18.87 -16.46
C ASP A 180 5.31 -17.47 -16.21
N ARG A 181 5.70 -17.21 -14.97
CA ARG A 181 6.26 -15.90 -14.54
C ARG A 181 7.45 -15.49 -15.41
N ASP A 182 8.21 -16.46 -15.91
CA ASP A 182 9.36 -16.21 -16.80
C ASP A 182 8.92 -15.68 -18.18
N LEU A 183 7.76 -16.11 -18.69
CA LEU A 183 7.20 -15.61 -19.95
C LEU A 183 6.66 -14.19 -19.80
N VAL A 184 5.97 -13.92 -18.70
CA VAL A 184 5.45 -12.57 -18.40
C VAL A 184 6.60 -11.58 -18.20
N ASP A 185 7.67 -11.98 -17.53
CA ASP A 185 8.86 -11.15 -17.33
C ASP A 185 9.62 -10.88 -18.64
N ARG A 186 9.60 -11.80 -19.61
CA ARG A 186 10.29 -11.67 -20.91
C ARG A 186 9.49 -10.94 -21.96
N PHE A 187 8.18 -11.14 -22.04
CA PHE A 187 7.34 -10.66 -23.13
C PHE A 187 6.29 -9.63 -22.67
N GLY A 188 6.21 -9.33 -21.37
CA GLY A 188 5.41 -8.26 -20.81
C GLY A 188 3.92 -8.35 -21.16
N VAL A 189 3.31 -7.20 -21.48
CA VAL A 189 1.87 -7.04 -21.75
C VAL A 189 1.34 -7.98 -22.82
N VAL A 190 2.12 -8.29 -23.85
CA VAL A 190 1.69 -9.15 -24.96
C VAL A 190 1.51 -10.60 -24.49
N ALA A 191 2.44 -11.13 -23.68
CA ALA A 191 2.33 -12.47 -23.12
C ALA A 191 1.14 -12.57 -22.16
N TYR A 192 0.92 -11.56 -21.33
CA TYR A 192 -0.23 -11.49 -20.44
C TYR A 192 -1.56 -11.46 -21.21
N ALA A 193 -1.66 -10.65 -22.27
CA ALA A 193 -2.85 -10.59 -23.11
C ALA A 193 -3.13 -11.92 -23.81
N MET A 194 -2.10 -12.60 -24.31
CA MET A 194 -2.26 -13.90 -24.98
C MET A 194 -2.71 -14.98 -23.97
N ALA A 195 -2.09 -15.04 -22.79
CA ALA A 195 -2.48 -15.96 -21.73
C ALA A 195 -3.94 -15.71 -21.28
N THR A 196 -4.34 -14.45 -21.17
CA THR A 196 -5.71 -14.05 -20.84
C THR A 196 -6.71 -14.53 -21.87
N ILE A 197 -6.38 -14.41 -23.18
CA ILE A 197 -7.25 -14.88 -24.27
C ILE A 197 -7.37 -16.41 -24.27
N GLU A 198 -6.27 -17.12 -24.06
CA GLU A 198 -6.23 -18.60 -24.03
C GLU A 198 -7.04 -19.10 -22.83
N ALA A 199 -6.83 -18.53 -21.66
CA ALA A 199 -7.57 -18.86 -20.45
C ALA A 199 -9.08 -18.54 -20.59
N LEU A 200 -9.47 -17.41 -21.21
CA LEU A 200 -10.86 -17.08 -21.51
C LEU A 200 -11.53 -18.08 -22.45
N ASN A 201 -10.78 -18.57 -23.44
CA ASN A 201 -11.32 -19.58 -24.37
C ASN A 201 -11.54 -20.94 -23.71
N SER A 202 -10.74 -21.29 -22.72
CA SER A 202 -10.82 -22.56 -21.97
C SER A 202 -11.77 -22.49 -20.76
N CYS A 203 -12.02 -21.28 -20.21
CA CYS A 203 -12.88 -21.08 -19.06
C CYS A 203 -14.36 -21.22 -19.45
N LYS A 204 -15.08 -22.10 -18.73
CA LYS A 204 -16.53 -22.20 -18.86
C LYS A 204 -17.19 -21.04 -18.12
N PRO A 205 -18.31 -20.50 -18.67
CA PRO A 205 -19.08 -19.52 -17.93
C PRO A 205 -19.66 -20.11 -16.65
N SER A 206 -19.91 -19.25 -15.68
CA SER A 206 -20.56 -19.56 -14.42
C SER A 206 -21.67 -18.55 -14.19
N ASP A 207 -22.72 -18.97 -13.50
CA ASP A 207 -23.78 -18.09 -13.05
C ASP A 207 -23.35 -17.43 -11.74
N PHE A 208 -23.06 -16.13 -11.82
CA PHE A 208 -22.73 -15.31 -10.65
C PHE A 208 -23.99 -14.77 -9.98
N HIS A 209 -24.11 -14.99 -8.69
CA HIS A 209 -25.03 -14.25 -7.83
C HIS A 209 -24.20 -13.30 -6.94
N LEU A 210 -24.38 -12.01 -7.16
CA LEU A 210 -23.72 -10.93 -6.47
C LEU A 210 -24.71 -10.25 -5.54
N THR A 211 -24.42 -10.16 -4.24
CA THR A 211 -25.17 -9.29 -3.34
C THR A 211 -24.27 -8.10 -2.99
N ILE A 212 -24.59 -6.92 -3.49
CA ILE A 212 -23.79 -5.69 -3.33
C ILE A 212 -24.59 -4.72 -2.45
N ASP A 213 -24.09 -4.43 -1.27
CA ASP A 213 -24.75 -3.60 -0.26
C ASP A 213 -26.23 -3.96 -0.08
N GLY A 214 -26.50 -5.29 -0.04
CA GLY A 214 -27.85 -5.86 0.17
C GLY A 214 -28.75 -5.90 -1.07
N LYS A 215 -28.22 -5.59 -2.27
CA LYS A 215 -28.94 -5.71 -3.55
C LYS A 215 -28.42 -6.88 -4.35
N ASP A 216 -29.33 -7.71 -4.86
CA ASP A 216 -28.99 -8.92 -5.62
C ASP A 216 -28.91 -8.63 -7.11
N PHE A 217 -27.88 -9.21 -7.74
CA PHE A 217 -27.64 -9.19 -9.18
C PHE A 217 -27.28 -10.60 -9.63
N PHE A 218 -27.83 -11.02 -10.77
CA PHE A 218 -27.58 -12.31 -11.40
C PHE A 218 -26.98 -12.06 -12.78
N VAL A 219 -25.82 -12.60 -13.02
CA VAL A 219 -25.09 -12.37 -14.27
C VAL A 219 -24.20 -13.55 -14.63
N GLU A 220 -24.28 -13.98 -15.89
CA GLU A 220 -23.38 -15.01 -16.44
C GLU A 220 -22.05 -14.40 -16.87
N GLY A 221 -20.93 -15.05 -16.55
CA GLY A 221 -19.59 -14.61 -16.94
C GLY A 221 -18.51 -15.67 -16.75
N GLN A 222 -17.34 -15.42 -17.33
CA GLN A 222 -16.16 -16.27 -17.13
C GLN A 222 -15.31 -15.80 -15.93
N SER A 223 -15.44 -14.54 -15.53
CA SER A 223 -14.70 -13.97 -14.42
C SER A 223 -15.50 -12.86 -13.75
N CYS A 224 -15.34 -12.75 -12.44
CA CYS A 224 -15.76 -11.59 -11.67
C CYS A 224 -14.52 -10.99 -11.00
N MET A 225 -14.24 -9.72 -11.28
CA MET A 225 -13.14 -8.97 -10.70
C MET A 225 -13.67 -7.91 -9.74
N ILE A 226 -13.11 -7.85 -8.56
CA ILE A 226 -13.41 -6.83 -7.55
C ILE A 226 -12.15 -5.98 -7.37
N ALA A 227 -12.21 -4.74 -7.85
CA ALA A 227 -11.08 -3.82 -7.88
C ALA A 227 -11.17 -2.78 -6.76
N ASN A 228 -10.08 -2.61 -6.03
CA ASN A 228 -9.83 -1.51 -5.10
C ASN A 228 -8.89 -0.46 -5.72
N ALA A 229 -8.15 -0.82 -6.78
CA ALA A 229 -7.25 0.06 -7.50
C ALA A 229 -7.45 -0.06 -9.01
N ALA A 230 -7.19 1.05 -9.72
CA ALA A 230 -7.42 1.12 -11.17
C ALA A 230 -6.39 0.32 -11.98
N THR A 231 -5.14 0.23 -11.49
CA THR A 231 -4.04 -0.37 -12.23
C THR A 231 -4.19 -1.88 -12.40
N LEU A 232 -3.86 -2.37 -13.60
CA LEU A 232 -3.70 -3.80 -13.88
C LEU A 232 -2.25 -4.29 -13.67
N GLY A 233 -1.42 -3.50 -12.96
CA GLY A 233 -0.03 -3.82 -12.67
C GLY A 233 0.96 -3.42 -13.76
N LEU A 234 0.48 -2.84 -14.86
CA LEU A 234 1.29 -2.37 -15.97
C LEU A 234 1.10 -0.86 -16.16
N PRO A 235 2.18 -0.09 -16.39
CA PRO A 235 2.08 1.34 -16.60
C PRO A 235 1.17 1.70 -17.77
N GLY A 236 0.18 2.56 -17.49
CA GLY A 236 -0.78 3.00 -18.50
C GLY A 236 -1.91 2.01 -18.78
N LEU A 237 -1.92 0.82 -18.16
CA LEU A 237 -3.02 -0.14 -18.25
C LEU A 237 -3.90 -0.04 -17.02
N MET A 238 -5.06 0.58 -17.18
CA MET A 238 -6.07 0.78 -16.15
C MET A 238 -7.35 0.06 -16.52
N LEU A 239 -8.01 -0.53 -15.53
CA LEU A 239 -9.29 -1.20 -15.70
C LEU A 239 -10.39 -0.19 -16.05
N SER A 240 -10.46 0.88 -15.28
CA SER A 240 -11.35 2.01 -15.50
C SER A 240 -10.76 3.27 -14.85
N PRO A 241 -10.94 4.47 -15.45
CA PRO A 241 -10.49 5.72 -14.83
C PRO A 241 -11.28 6.12 -13.58
N ASN A 242 -12.42 5.48 -13.35
CA ASN A 242 -13.30 5.79 -12.21
C ASN A 242 -12.95 4.99 -10.95
N VAL A 243 -12.14 3.93 -11.06
CA VAL A 243 -11.69 3.16 -9.90
C VAL A 243 -10.68 3.96 -9.09
N SER A 244 -10.86 4.03 -7.77
CA SER A 244 -9.97 4.81 -6.90
C SER A 244 -9.68 4.09 -5.60
N ILE A 245 -8.41 3.93 -5.28
CA ILE A 245 -7.92 3.32 -4.04
C ILE A 245 -8.20 4.16 -2.77
N THR A 246 -8.96 5.24 -2.89
CA THR A 246 -9.19 6.20 -1.78
C THR A 246 -10.63 6.68 -1.64
N ASP A 247 -11.59 6.09 -2.35
CA ASP A 247 -13.00 6.53 -2.33
C ASP A 247 -13.89 5.71 -1.37
N GLY A 248 -13.31 4.67 -0.75
CA GLY A 248 -14.02 3.79 0.17
C GLY A 248 -14.97 2.82 -0.52
N LEU A 249 -14.83 2.60 -1.82
CA LEU A 249 -15.66 1.71 -2.61
C LEU A 249 -14.83 0.60 -3.26
N LEU A 250 -15.52 -0.47 -3.64
CA LEU A 250 -14.98 -1.53 -4.48
C LEU A 250 -15.77 -1.55 -5.79
N ASP A 251 -15.05 -1.66 -6.89
CA ASP A 251 -15.61 -1.76 -8.23
C ASP A 251 -15.71 -3.23 -8.64
N VAL A 252 -16.91 -3.66 -9.00
CA VAL A 252 -17.21 -5.04 -9.40
C VAL A 252 -17.40 -5.09 -10.91
N PHE A 253 -16.60 -5.90 -11.59
CA PHE A 253 -16.67 -6.12 -13.03
C PHE A 253 -16.93 -7.58 -13.31
N VAL A 254 -17.90 -7.88 -14.21
CA VAL A 254 -18.09 -9.23 -14.71
C VAL A 254 -17.66 -9.29 -16.17
N ILE A 255 -16.74 -10.22 -16.46
CA ILE A 255 -16.13 -10.40 -17.79
C ILE A 255 -16.81 -11.59 -18.45
N ARG A 256 -17.40 -11.34 -19.63
CA ARG A 256 -18.08 -12.34 -20.45
C ARG A 256 -17.26 -12.63 -21.70
N LYS A 257 -17.47 -13.77 -22.31
CA LYS A 257 -16.80 -14.14 -23.58
C LYS A 257 -17.01 -13.11 -24.70
N ALA A 258 -18.15 -12.45 -24.72
CA ALA A 258 -18.45 -11.37 -25.66
C ALA A 258 -17.55 -10.13 -25.47
N ASP A 259 -16.94 -9.97 -24.28
CA ASP A 259 -16.13 -8.82 -23.92
C ASP A 259 -14.64 -8.96 -24.32
N LEU A 260 -14.26 -10.10 -24.96
CA LEU A 260 -12.90 -10.37 -25.45
C LEU A 260 -12.32 -9.25 -26.33
N GLY A 261 -13.13 -8.73 -27.25
CA GLY A 261 -12.74 -7.58 -28.10
C GLY A 261 -12.39 -6.35 -27.27
N SER A 262 -13.09 -6.17 -26.17
CA SER A 262 -12.88 -5.09 -25.22
C SER A 262 -11.58 -5.24 -24.44
N LEU A 263 -11.23 -6.46 -24.00
CA LEU A 263 -9.95 -6.76 -23.35
C LEU A 263 -8.77 -6.57 -24.30
N LEU A 264 -8.91 -6.96 -25.57
CA LEU A 264 -7.91 -6.72 -26.62
C LEU A 264 -7.71 -5.23 -26.88
N SER A 265 -8.80 -4.43 -26.84
CA SER A 265 -8.70 -2.98 -26.99
C SER A 265 -8.01 -2.32 -25.82
N LEU A 266 -8.19 -2.82 -24.58
CA LEU A 266 -7.42 -2.38 -23.40
C LEU A 266 -5.92 -2.65 -23.58
N ALA A 267 -5.54 -3.82 -24.06
CA ALA A 267 -4.15 -4.15 -24.35
C ALA A 267 -3.56 -3.28 -25.48
N SER A 268 -4.36 -2.93 -26.49
CA SER A 268 -3.92 -2.06 -27.60
C SER A 268 -3.73 -0.60 -27.22
N ARG A 269 -4.36 -0.12 -26.14
CA ARG A 269 -4.15 1.23 -25.59
C ARG A 269 -2.71 1.44 -25.11
N VAL A 270 -2.09 0.39 -24.52
CA VAL A 270 -0.67 0.43 -24.14
C VAL A 270 0.23 0.68 -25.36
N VAL A 271 -0.22 0.30 -26.56
CA VAL A 271 0.48 0.49 -27.83
C VAL A 271 0.05 1.78 -28.55
N GLY A 272 -0.82 2.60 -27.94
CA GLY A 272 -1.18 3.94 -28.47
C GLY A 272 -2.25 3.94 -29.55
N ARG A 273 -3.18 2.98 -29.58
CA ARG A 273 -4.02 2.75 -30.77
C ARG A 273 -5.54 2.87 -30.66
N THR A 274 -6.21 3.20 -29.60
CA THR A 274 -7.68 3.49 -29.68
C THR A 274 -8.27 4.14 -28.44
N GLU A 275 -9.32 4.97 -28.63
CA GLU A 275 -10.09 5.67 -27.56
C GLU A 275 -11.42 4.98 -27.22
N ASP A 276 -11.70 3.77 -27.70
CA ASP A 276 -12.98 3.12 -27.45
C ASP A 276 -13.13 2.76 -25.96
N GLN A 277 -14.21 3.24 -25.37
CA GLN A 277 -14.55 2.92 -23.97
C GLN A 277 -15.00 1.46 -23.89
N VAL A 278 -14.23 0.67 -23.17
CA VAL A 278 -14.63 -0.69 -22.81
C VAL A 278 -15.70 -0.62 -21.74
N THR A 279 -16.88 -1.20 -22.01
CA THR A 279 -17.99 -1.23 -21.06
C THR A 279 -18.24 -2.67 -20.63
N PHE A 280 -17.80 -3.00 -19.42
CA PHE A 280 -18.20 -4.24 -18.74
C PHE A 280 -19.44 -3.99 -17.86
N PRO A 281 -20.25 -5.01 -17.56
CA PRO A 281 -21.18 -4.94 -16.42
C PRO A 281 -20.41 -4.50 -15.17
N HIS A 282 -20.82 -3.40 -14.55
CA HIS A 282 -20.06 -2.72 -13.51
C HIS A 282 -20.99 -2.23 -12.41
N TRP A 283 -20.59 -2.46 -11.18
CA TRP A 283 -21.24 -1.99 -9.95
C TRP A 283 -20.19 -1.50 -8.97
N GLN A 284 -20.64 -0.73 -8.00
CA GLN A 284 -19.81 -0.29 -6.87
C GLN A 284 -20.51 -0.61 -5.55
N GLY A 285 -19.74 -0.92 -4.52
CA GLY A 285 -20.24 -1.16 -3.17
C GLY A 285 -19.16 -1.27 -2.12
N THR A 286 -19.58 -1.36 -0.89
CA THR A 286 -18.69 -1.49 0.28
C THR A 286 -18.61 -2.91 0.81
N GLU A 287 -19.67 -3.68 0.62
CA GLU A 287 -19.78 -5.11 0.99
C GLU A 287 -20.35 -5.90 -0.17
N ILE A 288 -19.64 -6.92 -0.59
CA ILE A 288 -19.97 -7.72 -1.76
C ILE A 288 -19.92 -9.20 -1.37
N LEU A 289 -21.05 -9.90 -1.47
CA LEU A 289 -21.11 -11.35 -1.41
C LEU A 289 -21.10 -11.88 -2.85
N VAL A 290 -20.20 -12.80 -3.14
CA VAL A 290 -20.10 -13.43 -4.46
C VAL A 290 -20.28 -14.93 -4.30
N SER A 291 -21.26 -15.50 -4.99
CA SER A 291 -21.38 -16.94 -5.24
C SER A 291 -21.35 -17.21 -6.74
N ALA A 292 -20.90 -18.39 -7.12
CA ALA A 292 -20.82 -18.81 -8.50
C ALA A 292 -21.25 -20.30 -8.61
N ASP A 293 -21.97 -20.62 -9.68
CA ASP A 293 -22.34 -22.00 -10.01
C ASP A 293 -21.92 -22.32 -11.45
N PRO A 294 -20.96 -23.25 -11.65
CA PRO A 294 -20.17 -23.96 -10.64
C PRO A 294 -19.28 -23.03 -9.80
N ALA A 295 -18.90 -23.50 -8.58
CA ALA A 295 -18.00 -22.76 -7.70
C ALA A 295 -16.65 -22.52 -8.38
N MET A 296 -16.08 -21.33 -8.14
CA MET A 296 -14.84 -20.87 -8.77
C MET A 296 -13.74 -20.55 -7.74
N ASP A 297 -12.48 -20.70 -8.16
CA ASP A 297 -11.32 -20.26 -7.41
C ASP A 297 -11.31 -18.74 -7.26
N VAL A 298 -10.81 -18.27 -6.11
CA VAL A 298 -10.65 -16.85 -5.77
C VAL A 298 -9.17 -16.56 -5.54
N GLU A 299 -8.68 -15.51 -6.17
CA GLU A 299 -7.34 -14.96 -5.94
C GLU A 299 -7.46 -13.54 -5.35
N GLY A 300 -6.39 -13.09 -4.66
CA GLY A 300 -6.24 -11.72 -4.20
C GLY A 300 -4.79 -11.27 -4.40
N ASP A 301 -4.58 -10.18 -5.13
CA ASP A 301 -3.26 -9.62 -5.47
C ASP A 301 -2.25 -10.67 -6.00
N GLY A 302 -2.74 -11.68 -6.74
CA GLY A 302 -1.93 -12.72 -7.36
C GLY A 302 -1.68 -13.97 -6.51
N GLU A 303 -2.38 -14.13 -5.37
CA GLU A 303 -2.30 -15.32 -4.53
C GLU A 303 -3.67 -15.99 -4.42
N LEU A 304 -3.71 -17.33 -4.51
CA LEU A 304 -4.96 -18.08 -4.32
C LEU A 304 -5.38 -18.02 -2.86
N ILE A 305 -6.62 -17.59 -2.61
CA ILE A 305 -7.14 -17.33 -1.27
C ILE A 305 -8.42 -18.10 -0.93
N GLY A 306 -8.94 -18.89 -1.86
CA GLY A 306 -10.11 -19.74 -1.58
C GLY A 306 -10.99 -20.01 -2.79
N HIS A 307 -12.26 -20.28 -2.51
CA HIS A 307 -13.28 -20.56 -3.49
C HIS A 307 -14.59 -19.84 -3.11
N THR A 308 -15.42 -19.54 -4.12
CA THR A 308 -16.78 -19.05 -3.86
C THR A 308 -17.62 -20.06 -3.08
N PRO A 309 -18.58 -19.60 -2.20
CA PRO A 309 -18.93 -18.21 -1.97
C PRO A 309 -17.95 -17.48 -1.04
N VAL A 310 -17.75 -16.18 -1.32
CA VAL A 310 -16.88 -15.30 -0.51
C VAL A 310 -17.58 -13.98 -0.20
N THR A 311 -17.22 -13.40 0.94
CA THR A 311 -17.63 -12.04 1.31
C THR A 311 -16.42 -11.10 1.17
N ILE A 312 -16.61 -10.00 0.47
CA ILE A 312 -15.57 -9.01 0.22
C ILE A 312 -16.00 -7.68 0.80
N LYS A 313 -15.12 -7.05 1.59
CA LYS A 313 -15.40 -5.77 2.27
C LYS A 313 -14.25 -4.80 2.11
N VAL A 314 -14.56 -3.53 1.89
CA VAL A 314 -13.57 -2.46 1.94
C VAL A 314 -13.43 -1.93 3.36
N LYS A 315 -12.22 -1.53 3.71
CA LYS A 315 -11.89 -0.74 4.90
C LYS A 315 -11.29 0.58 4.46
N PRO A 316 -12.08 1.67 4.44
CA PRO A 316 -11.63 2.96 3.97
C PRO A 316 -10.47 3.53 4.79
N GLY A 317 -9.52 4.17 4.12
CA GLY A 317 -8.38 4.84 4.73
C GLY A 317 -7.54 3.95 5.64
N ALA A 318 -7.50 2.65 5.36
CA ALA A 318 -6.95 1.63 6.25
C ALA A 318 -5.44 1.74 6.46
N ILE A 319 -4.71 2.30 5.49
CA ILE A 319 -3.24 2.39 5.50
C ILE A 319 -2.82 3.79 5.08
N LYS A 320 -1.86 4.35 5.81
CA LYS A 320 -1.20 5.61 5.45
C LYS A 320 0.05 5.32 4.64
N VAL A 321 0.19 5.92 3.47
CA VAL A 321 1.33 5.71 2.57
C VAL A 321 1.99 7.04 2.26
N ILE A 322 3.34 7.05 2.25
CA ILE A 322 4.13 8.20 1.83
C ILE A 322 4.08 8.30 0.30
N VAL A 323 3.66 9.46 -0.20
CA VAL A 323 3.53 9.75 -1.64
C VAL A 323 4.19 11.10 -1.97
N PRO A 324 4.49 11.37 -3.27
CA PRO A 324 5.06 12.65 -3.72
C PRO A 324 4.24 13.87 -3.37
#